data_6bf0879e6ac9f97c7dd0d419d35f5383
#
_entry.id   6bf0879e6ac9f97c7dd0d419d35f5383
#
_cell.length_a   1.000
_cell.length_b   1.000
_cell.length_c   1.000
_cell.angle_alpha   90.00
_cell.angle_beta   90.00
_cell.angle_gamma   90.00
#
_symmetry.space_group_name_H-M   'P 1'
#
loop_
_entity.id
_entity.type
_entity.pdbx_description
1 polymer ?
#
loop_
_entity_poly.entity_id
_entity_poly.type
_entity_poly.pdbx_seq_one_letter_code
_entity_poly.pdbx_strand_id
1 'polypeptide(L)'
;MIKKVKEVLNNSIFFIPNYQRDYAWEEKNLDDLWEDLLEAEQAVSDQMGHFLGTIVVSKNSKNPEIYDIIDGQQRITTIFMLRYALNFRTQNSQRNIVYFCDDNDNFRLQVQDENKLFFNEVLKQAENNKINIELENKAQTQGQQKLYKVFKAIWSYVASLESDKALKLFNIIGNMSIMWLEEQDSGKAIRVFQTVNDRGIPLLILDKLKSLLILYSNKYCKGELDEVINERFGKIFKISMNIKKHKTIHSLGDVQFYQELEARIFNYHSLGVKEIAHYRNSANIHYNELKRVLKNKDKTKEEFKKWLDDYSKDLLQFFETFLKILEKTQDNIEMFKIFMILKINPYFYSSLIRLEMNNILDDECLRLFSQAEIIFYSFGQTNDSTAFKLGEVTESKDEFKNRIIDDCNKCIKRAGYYDINEFISEISEDNYEWGKYFHYLFLTYNNVGIEECMKLIDEKIYAFTIEHII
;
A
#
# COMPACT_ATOMS: atom_id res chain seq x y z
N MET A 1 19.88 19.56 13.74
CA MET A 1 21.36 19.75 13.72
C MET A 1 21.98 18.86 12.62
N ILE A 2 23.14 19.24 12.11
CA ILE A 2 23.87 18.39 11.16
C ILE A 2 24.79 17.47 11.96
N LYS A 3 24.76 16.17 11.69
CA LYS A 3 25.60 15.13 12.29
C LYS A 3 26.28 14.31 11.22
N LYS A 4 27.38 13.65 11.55
CA LYS A 4 28.02 12.66 10.69
C LYS A 4 27.32 11.30 10.82
N VAL A 5 27.26 10.53 9.72
CA VAL A 5 26.67 9.18 9.72
C VAL A 5 27.24 8.31 10.83
N LYS A 6 28.59 8.31 11.00
CA LYS A 6 29.26 7.54 12.06
C LYS A 6 28.86 7.97 13.47
N GLU A 7 28.61 9.26 13.72
CA GLU A 7 28.19 9.77 15.03
C GLU A 7 26.81 9.27 15.42
N VAL A 8 25.95 9.11 14.39
CA VAL A 8 24.58 8.65 14.56
C VAL A 8 24.53 7.13 14.68
N LEU A 9 25.10 6.41 13.71
CA LEU A 9 24.97 4.96 13.65
C LEU A 9 25.80 4.20 14.70
N ASN A 10 26.94 4.75 15.12
CA ASN A 10 27.81 4.06 16.06
C ASN A 10 27.37 4.18 17.53
N ASN A 11 26.57 5.20 17.86
CA ASN A 11 26.27 5.55 19.26
C ASN A 11 24.78 5.43 19.61
N SER A 12 23.91 5.08 18.64
CA SER A 12 22.47 5.05 18.87
C SER A 12 21.90 3.69 18.44
N ILE A 13 20.84 3.29 19.12
CA ILE A 13 20.01 2.15 18.71
C ILE A 13 18.76 2.71 18.03
N PHE A 14 18.45 2.19 16.86
CA PHE A 14 17.33 2.61 16.05
C PHE A 14 16.29 1.53 15.97
N PHE A 15 15.05 1.94 15.98
CA PHE A 15 13.92 1.08 15.81
C PHE A 15 13.05 1.58 14.66
N ILE A 16 12.75 0.71 13.71
CA ILE A 16 11.79 0.97 12.64
C ILE A 16 10.46 0.38 13.09
N PRO A 17 9.49 1.23 13.51
CA PRO A 17 8.21 0.75 14.00
C PRO A 17 7.36 0.12 12.88
N ASN A 18 6.43 -0.77 13.22
CA ASN A 18 5.50 -1.42 12.29
C ASN A 18 4.59 -0.45 11.52
N TYR A 19 4.49 0.77 12.01
CA TYR A 19 3.72 1.77 11.30
C TYR A 19 4.46 2.39 10.13
N GLN A 20 5.74 2.19 10.02
CA GLN A 20 6.48 2.58 8.84
C GLN A 20 6.15 1.61 7.70
N ARG A 21 6.18 2.12 6.47
CA ARG A 21 6.02 1.27 5.29
C ARG A 21 7.17 0.27 5.20
N ASP A 22 6.93 -0.84 4.54
CA ASP A 22 7.95 -1.81 4.18
C ASP A 22 9.09 -1.14 3.39
N TYR A 23 10.23 -1.81 3.31
CA TYR A 23 11.36 -1.34 2.52
C TYR A 23 10.93 -1.16 1.05
N ALA A 24 11.18 0.04 0.50
CA ALA A 24 10.63 0.46 -0.79
C ALA A 24 11.69 0.89 -1.82
N TRP A 25 12.93 1.12 -1.41
CA TRP A 25 14.00 1.46 -2.35
C TRP A 25 14.28 0.31 -3.32
N GLU A 26 14.72 0.69 -4.51
CA GLU A 26 15.09 -0.19 -5.61
C GLU A 26 16.58 0.05 -5.96
N GLU A 27 17.13 -0.76 -6.85
CA GLU A 27 18.53 -0.67 -7.27
C GLU A 27 18.91 0.74 -7.72
N LYS A 28 18.04 1.42 -8.45
CA LYS A 28 18.25 2.80 -8.88
C LYS A 28 18.56 3.77 -7.73
N ASN A 29 17.87 3.63 -6.61
CA ASN A 29 18.11 4.49 -5.45
C ASN A 29 19.45 4.17 -4.77
N LEU A 30 19.90 2.91 -4.89
CA LEU A 30 21.24 2.51 -4.45
C LEU A 30 22.31 3.05 -5.39
N ASP A 31 22.07 3.00 -6.72
CA ASP A 31 22.99 3.51 -7.74
C ASP A 31 23.30 4.99 -7.48
N ASP A 32 22.25 5.81 -7.26
CA ASP A 32 22.40 7.23 -6.93
C ASP A 32 23.28 7.40 -5.67
N LEU A 33 23.04 6.62 -4.61
CA LEU A 33 23.84 6.68 -3.38
C LEU A 33 25.29 6.21 -3.61
N TRP A 34 25.49 5.21 -4.44
CA TRP A 34 26.81 4.68 -4.75
C TRP A 34 27.62 5.66 -5.61
N GLU A 35 27.00 6.32 -6.58
CA GLU A 35 27.60 7.40 -7.36
C GLU A 35 28.04 8.56 -6.47
N ASP A 36 27.16 9.04 -5.56
CA ASP A 36 27.49 10.06 -4.57
C ASP A 36 28.72 9.67 -3.72
N LEU A 37 28.83 8.39 -3.37
CA LEU A 37 29.96 7.87 -2.58
C LEU A 37 31.26 7.87 -3.38
N LEU A 38 31.20 7.50 -4.65
CA LEU A 38 32.37 7.51 -5.55
C LEU A 38 32.81 8.93 -5.91
N GLU A 39 31.87 9.86 -6.08
CA GLU A 39 32.19 11.29 -6.25
C GLU A 39 32.89 11.84 -5.01
N ALA A 40 32.39 11.51 -3.82
CA ALA A 40 33.05 11.89 -2.57
C ALA A 40 34.46 11.28 -2.40
N GLU A 41 34.71 10.08 -3.00
CA GLU A 41 36.05 9.47 -3.02
C GLU A 41 37.04 10.27 -3.87
N GLN A 42 36.58 10.85 -4.98
CA GLN A 42 37.41 11.58 -5.93
C GLN A 42 37.64 13.05 -5.55
N ALA A 43 36.81 13.60 -4.67
CA ALA A 43 36.92 14.99 -4.23
C ALA A 43 38.22 15.25 -3.46
N VAL A 44 39.09 16.12 -3.99
CA VAL A 44 40.44 16.43 -3.44
C VAL A 44 40.39 17.30 -2.20
N SER A 45 39.29 18.03 -1.97
CA SER A 45 39.09 18.87 -0.78
C SER A 45 37.62 19.06 -0.50
N ASP A 46 37.07 18.28 0.44
CA ASP A 46 35.69 18.39 0.83
C ASP A 46 35.51 19.23 2.11
N GLN A 47 35.36 20.53 1.94
CA GLN A 47 34.93 21.41 3.04
C GLN A 47 33.43 21.35 3.31
N MET A 48 32.61 20.82 2.37
CA MET A 48 31.16 20.62 2.48
C MET A 48 30.80 19.17 2.23
N GLY A 49 31.09 18.26 3.15
CA GLY A 49 30.82 16.82 3.02
C GLY A 49 29.46 16.52 2.41
N HIS A 50 29.41 15.51 1.53
CA HIS A 50 28.18 15.06 0.86
C HIS A 50 27.03 14.92 1.86
N PHE A 51 25.89 15.50 1.50
CA PHE A 51 24.69 15.55 2.33
C PHE A 51 23.71 14.45 1.93
N LEU A 52 23.48 13.50 2.84
CA LEU A 52 22.61 12.34 2.62
C LEU A 52 21.13 12.59 2.91
N GLY A 53 20.75 13.82 3.23
CA GLY A 53 19.37 14.21 3.50
C GLY A 53 19.00 14.21 4.99
N THR A 54 17.69 14.22 5.26
CA THR A 54 17.14 14.37 6.62
C THR A 54 16.74 13.01 7.19
N ILE A 55 16.97 12.83 8.49
CA ILE A 55 16.44 11.75 9.31
C ILE A 55 15.70 12.37 10.49
N VAL A 56 14.43 11.98 10.65
CA VAL A 56 13.58 12.43 11.76
C VAL A 56 13.39 11.27 12.73
N VAL A 57 13.65 11.49 13.98
CA VAL A 57 13.52 10.48 15.03
C VAL A 57 12.77 11.01 16.25
N SER A 58 12.19 10.10 17.01
CA SER A 58 11.69 10.38 18.37
C SER A 58 12.26 9.37 19.35
N LYS A 59 12.36 9.75 20.62
CA LYS A 59 12.71 8.77 21.65
C LYS A 59 11.59 7.74 21.80
N ASN A 60 11.96 6.47 21.87
CA ASN A 60 11.00 5.40 22.08
C ASN A 60 10.32 5.54 23.44
N SER A 61 9.00 5.40 23.48
CA SER A 61 8.22 5.58 24.70
C SER A 61 8.50 4.54 25.79
N LYS A 62 8.93 3.33 25.41
CA LYS A 62 9.23 2.21 26.32
C LYS A 62 10.70 2.17 26.74
N ASN A 63 11.61 2.63 25.87
CA ASN A 63 13.05 2.67 26.15
C ASN A 63 13.68 3.95 25.57
N PRO A 64 13.94 4.98 26.39
CA PRO A 64 14.51 6.27 25.95
C PRO A 64 15.90 6.21 25.32
N GLU A 65 16.62 5.08 25.42
CA GLU A 65 17.91 4.86 24.76
C GLU A 65 17.77 4.49 23.30
N ILE A 66 16.57 4.11 22.88
CA ILE A 66 16.22 3.74 21.49
C ILE A 66 15.55 4.92 20.81
N TYR A 67 15.88 5.13 19.55
CA TYR A 67 15.22 6.11 18.69
C TYR A 67 14.29 5.44 17.71
N ASP A 68 13.01 5.78 17.77
CA ASP A 68 12.04 5.43 16.73
C ASP A 68 12.29 6.29 15.50
N ILE A 69 12.49 5.66 14.35
CA ILE A 69 12.65 6.36 13.07
C ILE A 69 11.27 6.79 12.58
N ILE A 70 11.08 8.11 12.45
CA ILE A 70 9.84 8.72 11.95
C ILE A 70 9.95 9.00 10.45
N ASP A 71 11.11 9.42 9.97
CA ASP A 71 11.44 9.60 8.56
C ASP A 71 12.88 9.26 8.25
N GLY A 72 13.14 8.89 6.99
CA GLY A 72 14.46 8.50 6.51
C GLY A 72 14.79 7.01 6.70
N GLN A 73 13.78 6.17 7.03
CA GLN A 73 13.98 4.73 7.25
C GLN A 73 14.66 4.03 6.06
N GLN A 74 14.23 4.30 4.83
CA GLN A 74 14.80 3.68 3.64
C GLN A 74 16.28 4.00 3.51
N ARG A 75 16.62 5.28 3.70
CA ARG A 75 17.99 5.79 3.63
C ARG A 75 18.87 5.18 4.71
N ILE A 76 18.43 5.22 5.97
CA ILE A 76 19.24 4.70 7.07
C ILE A 76 19.45 3.19 6.96
N THR A 77 18.42 2.46 6.50
CA THR A 77 18.51 1.01 6.27
C THR A 77 19.54 0.70 5.19
N THR A 78 19.51 1.41 4.06
CA THR A 78 20.46 1.20 2.96
C THR A 78 21.88 1.59 3.36
N ILE A 79 22.06 2.72 4.05
CA ILE A 79 23.37 3.13 4.57
C ILE A 79 23.91 2.10 5.56
N PHE A 80 23.06 1.58 6.44
CA PHE A 80 23.46 0.55 7.41
C PHE A 80 23.92 -0.72 6.70
N MET A 81 23.13 -1.24 5.74
CA MET A 81 23.49 -2.42 4.94
C MET A 81 24.79 -2.22 4.17
N LEU A 82 24.96 -1.06 3.52
CA LEU A 82 26.17 -0.73 2.75
C LEU A 82 27.42 -0.64 3.65
N ARG A 83 27.33 0.07 4.77
CA ARG A 83 28.45 0.14 5.73
C ARG A 83 28.77 -1.23 6.31
N TYR A 84 27.75 -2.04 6.61
CA TYR A 84 27.94 -3.38 7.13
C TYR A 84 28.67 -4.27 6.11
N ALA A 85 28.24 -4.28 4.86
CA ALA A 85 28.90 -5.02 3.79
C ALA A 85 30.35 -4.56 3.55
N LEU A 86 30.60 -3.24 3.50
CA LEU A 86 31.96 -2.68 3.41
C LEU A 86 32.84 -3.11 4.57
N ASN A 87 32.31 -3.15 5.79
CA ASN A 87 33.06 -3.58 6.98
C ASN A 87 33.65 -4.98 6.81
N PHE A 88 32.89 -5.93 6.28
CA PHE A 88 33.37 -7.31 6.08
C PHE A 88 34.42 -7.45 4.96
N ARG A 89 34.63 -6.40 4.16
CA ARG A 89 35.74 -6.35 3.20
C ARG A 89 37.01 -5.71 3.77
N THR A 90 36.95 -5.17 5.01
CA THR A 90 38.11 -4.57 5.68
C THR A 90 38.85 -5.60 6.54
N GLN A 91 40.14 -5.39 6.80
CA GLN A 91 40.94 -6.21 7.72
C GLN A 91 40.52 -6.03 9.18
N ASN A 92 39.74 -4.98 9.48
CA ASN A 92 39.32 -4.64 10.86
C ASN A 92 37.86 -5.00 11.14
N SER A 93 37.26 -5.89 10.36
CA SER A 93 35.83 -6.22 10.44
C SER A 93 35.35 -6.57 11.85
N GLN A 94 36.07 -7.41 12.56
CA GLN A 94 35.73 -7.83 13.93
C GLN A 94 35.83 -6.66 14.94
N ARG A 95 36.77 -5.79 14.76
CA ARG A 95 36.96 -4.61 15.66
C ARG A 95 35.83 -3.59 15.44
N ASN A 96 35.32 -3.48 14.24
CA ASN A 96 34.29 -2.52 13.88
C ASN A 96 32.87 -3.04 14.14
N ILE A 97 32.68 -4.30 14.53
CA ILE A 97 31.35 -4.89 14.76
C ILE A 97 30.55 -4.13 15.82
N VAL A 98 31.24 -3.53 16.82
CA VAL A 98 30.66 -2.68 17.87
C VAL A 98 29.88 -1.48 17.33
N TYR A 99 30.13 -1.08 16.08
CA TYR A 99 29.39 0.00 15.42
C TYR A 99 28.03 -0.47 14.88
N PHE A 100 27.81 -1.76 14.77
CA PHE A 100 26.62 -2.36 14.18
C PHE A 100 25.80 -3.14 15.19
N CYS A 101 26.43 -3.68 16.25
CA CYS A 101 25.77 -4.42 17.30
C CYS A 101 25.86 -3.72 18.65
N ASP A 102 24.88 -3.96 19.51
CA ASP A 102 24.91 -3.57 20.92
C ASP A 102 25.68 -4.63 21.76
N ASP A 103 25.78 -4.39 23.06
CA ASP A 103 26.51 -5.27 23.99
C ASP A 103 25.87 -6.68 24.13
N ASN A 104 24.66 -6.87 23.60
CA ASN A 104 23.92 -8.13 23.59
C ASN A 104 23.91 -8.78 22.19
N ASP A 105 24.79 -8.38 21.29
CA ASP A 105 24.89 -8.84 19.90
C ASP A 105 23.63 -8.60 19.05
N ASN A 106 22.74 -7.67 19.46
CA ASN A 106 21.65 -7.24 18.61
C ASN A 106 22.09 -6.13 17.68
N PHE A 107 21.62 -6.15 16.44
CA PHE A 107 21.89 -5.03 15.54
C PHE A 107 21.34 -3.72 16.09
N ARG A 108 22.14 -2.66 15.98
CA ARG A 108 21.75 -1.30 16.37
C ARG A 108 20.62 -0.73 15.53
N LEU A 109 20.41 -1.24 14.31
CA LEU A 109 19.21 -0.99 13.52
C LEU A 109 18.27 -2.18 13.69
N GLN A 110 17.18 -1.97 14.40
CA GLN A 110 16.18 -2.98 14.72
C GLN A 110 14.92 -2.74 13.88
N VAL A 111 14.46 -3.79 13.26
CA VAL A 111 13.20 -3.82 12.53
C VAL A 111 12.23 -4.69 13.30
N GLN A 112 10.94 -4.38 13.32
CA GLN A 112 9.97 -5.10 14.13
C GLN A 112 9.45 -6.37 13.44
N ASP A 113 9.01 -7.34 14.26
CA ASP A 113 8.25 -8.54 13.94
C ASP A 113 8.88 -9.45 12.86
N GLU A 114 8.07 -9.90 11.89
CA GLU A 114 8.45 -10.84 10.84
C GLU A 114 9.64 -10.36 9.99
N ASN A 115 9.84 -9.04 9.91
CA ASN A 115 10.96 -8.45 9.18
C ASN A 115 12.29 -8.57 9.92
N LYS A 116 12.29 -8.70 11.25
CA LYS A 116 13.51 -8.75 12.07
C LYS A 116 14.38 -9.96 11.70
N LEU A 117 13.78 -11.14 11.67
CA LEU A 117 14.53 -12.38 11.36
C LEU A 117 15.09 -12.31 9.95
N PHE A 118 14.28 -11.90 8.99
CA PHE A 118 14.70 -11.79 7.59
C PHE A 118 15.82 -10.76 7.41
N PHE A 119 15.70 -9.57 8.00
CA PHE A 119 16.73 -8.53 7.94
C PHE A 119 18.06 -9.00 8.53
N ASN A 120 18.01 -9.67 9.67
CA ASN A 120 19.20 -10.22 10.31
C ASN A 120 19.85 -11.32 9.44
N GLU A 121 19.06 -12.20 8.82
CA GLU A 121 19.58 -13.20 7.88
C GLU A 121 20.23 -12.56 6.64
N VAL A 122 19.65 -11.48 6.12
CA VAL A 122 20.24 -10.70 5.01
C VAL A 122 21.60 -10.14 5.39
N LEU A 123 21.72 -9.50 6.56
CA LEU A 123 22.99 -8.92 7.01
C LEU A 123 24.07 -10.00 7.20
N LYS A 124 23.73 -11.14 7.80
CA LYS A 124 24.67 -12.25 8.06
C LYS A 124 25.28 -12.83 6.79
N GLN A 125 24.71 -12.60 5.61
CA GLN A 125 25.34 -13.01 4.36
C GLN A 125 26.67 -12.29 4.09
N ALA A 126 26.79 -11.03 4.50
CA ALA A 126 28.05 -10.29 4.39
C ALA A 126 29.14 -10.93 5.26
N GLU A 127 28.81 -11.45 6.45
CA GLU A 127 29.75 -12.15 7.34
C GLU A 127 30.32 -13.41 6.68
N ASN A 128 29.46 -14.15 6.00
CA ASN A 128 29.80 -15.40 5.37
C ASN A 128 30.48 -15.25 3.98
N ASN A 129 30.64 -14.01 3.52
CA ASN A 129 31.17 -13.68 2.20
C ASN A 129 30.47 -14.43 1.05
N LYS A 130 29.17 -14.71 1.21
CA LYS A 130 28.39 -15.54 0.26
C LYS A 130 26.92 -15.10 0.20
N ILE A 131 26.45 -14.85 -1.02
CA ILE A 131 25.02 -14.61 -1.26
C ILE A 131 24.29 -15.97 -1.29
N ASN A 132 23.26 -16.11 -0.48
CA ASN A 132 22.41 -17.28 -0.45
C ASN A 132 21.12 -17.03 -1.26
N ILE A 133 21.05 -17.57 -2.47
CA ILE A 133 19.91 -17.44 -3.37
C ILE A 133 18.60 -17.98 -2.74
N GLU A 134 18.68 -18.97 -1.85
CA GLU A 134 17.51 -19.54 -1.17
C GLU A 134 16.78 -18.50 -0.29
N LEU A 135 17.50 -17.47 0.19
CA LEU A 135 16.89 -16.41 0.99
C LEU A 135 15.91 -15.56 0.18
N GLU A 136 16.11 -15.43 -1.13
CA GLU A 136 15.15 -14.76 -2.02
C GLU A 136 13.78 -15.45 -2.00
N ASN A 137 13.78 -16.78 -1.95
CA ASN A 137 12.56 -17.59 -1.88
C ASN A 137 11.86 -17.55 -0.50
N LYS A 138 12.59 -17.17 0.55
CA LYS A 138 12.05 -16.98 1.90
C LYS A 138 11.38 -15.63 2.10
N ALA A 139 11.56 -14.69 1.18
CA ALA A 139 10.96 -13.36 1.26
C ALA A 139 9.44 -13.44 1.14
N GLN A 140 8.74 -13.14 2.22
CA GLN A 140 7.29 -13.22 2.32
C GLN A 140 6.57 -11.96 1.85
N THR A 141 7.25 -10.80 1.92
CA THR A 141 6.68 -9.50 1.54
C THR A 141 7.45 -8.85 0.39
N GLN A 142 6.81 -7.91 -0.32
CA GLN A 142 7.48 -7.10 -1.34
C GLN A 142 8.65 -6.30 -0.76
N GLY A 143 8.49 -5.80 0.47
CA GLY A 143 9.55 -5.07 1.15
C GLY A 143 10.76 -5.96 1.40
N GLN A 144 10.57 -7.19 1.85
CA GLN A 144 11.64 -8.17 2.00
C GLN A 144 12.30 -8.50 0.67
N GLN A 145 11.52 -8.66 -0.41
CA GLN A 145 12.06 -8.90 -1.76
C GLN A 145 12.91 -7.72 -2.25
N LYS A 146 12.42 -6.48 -2.10
CA LYS A 146 13.17 -5.27 -2.48
C LYS A 146 14.42 -5.10 -1.62
N LEU A 147 14.32 -5.28 -0.32
CA LEU A 147 15.45 -5.21 0.61
C LEU A 147 16.55 -6.20 0.22
N TYR A 148 16.18 -7.43 -0.09
CA TYR A 148 17.13 -8.45 -0.51
C TYR A 148 17.77 -8.13 -1.88
N LYS A 149 16.99 -7.66 -2.87
CA LYS A 149 17.51 -7.22 -4.18
C LYS A 149 18.53 -6.09 -4.02
N VAL A 150 18.20 -5.08 -3.22
CA VAL A 150 19.12 -3.97 -2.93
C VAL A 150 20.38 -4.47 -2.20
N PHE A 151 20.24 -5.40 -1.26
CA PHE A 151 21.39 -5.99 -0.61
C PHE A 151 22.29 -6.79 -1.58
N LYS A 152 21.71 -7.55 -2.50
CA LYS A 152 22.45 -8.23 -3.59
C LYS A 152 23.23 -7.23 -4.45
N ALA A 153 22.61 -6.11 -4.80
CA ALA A 153 23.27 -5.05 -5.56
C ALA A 153 24.42 -4.41 -4.73
N ILE A 154 24.19 -4.10 -3.44
CA ILE A 154 25.26 -3.66 -2.54
C ILE A 154 26.41 -4.66 -2.56
N TRP A 155 26.11 -5.93 -2.40
CA TRP A 155 27.14 -6.98 -2.41
C TRP A 155 27.91 -7.04 -3.73
N SER A 156 27.22 -6.90 -4.89
CA SER A 156 27.89 -6.88 -6.19
C SER A 156 28.92 -5.73 -6.34
N TYR A 157 28.64 -4.58 -5.74
CA TYR A 157 29.58 -3.45 -5.71
C TYR A 157 30.77 -3.68 -4.77
N VAL A 158 30.49 -4.33 -3.63
CA VAL A 158 31.45 -4.43 -2.52
C VAL A 158 32.34 -5.67 -2.62
N ALA A 159 31.82 -6.80 -3.14
CA ALA A 159 32.49 -8.09 -3.11
C ALA A 159 33.87 -8.13 -3.82
N SER A 160 34.03 -7.35 -4.88
CA SER A 160 35.25 -7.26 -5.67
C SER A 160 36.26 -6.22 -5.17
N LEU A 161 35.92 -5.45 -4.13
CA LEU A 161 36.78 -4.39 -3.63
C LEU A 161 37.97 -4.97 -2.84
N GLU A 162 39.13 -4.36 -3.03
CA GLU A 162 40.29 -4.57 -2.17
C GLU A 162 40.04 -3.97 -0.77
N SER A 163 40.66 -4.54 0.24
CA SER A 163 40.47 -4.16 1.66
C SER A 163 40.70 -2.66 1.90
N ASP A 164 41.74 -2.07 1.31
CA ASP A 164 42.06 -0.67 1.50
C ASP A 164 41.03 0.27 0.86
N LYS A 165 40.53 -0.11 -0.30
CA LYS A 165 39.44 0.62 -0.97
C LYS A 165 38.15 0.51 -0.18
N ALA A 166 37.80 -0.68 0.30
CA ALA A 166 36.63 -0.88 1.15
C ALA A 166 36.70 -0.03 2.43
N LEU A 167 37.88 0.02 3.09
CA LEU A 167 38.10 0.84 4.26
C LEU A 167 37.96 2.35 3.95
N LYS A 168 38.51 2.80 2.82
CA LYS A 168 38.38 4.20 2.39
C LYS A 168 36.89 4.56 2.21
N LEU A 169 36.11 3.77 1.48
CA LEU A 169 34.67 4.01 1.27
C LEU A 169 33.88 3.92 2.56
N PHE A 170 34.19 2.97 3.44
CA PHE A 170 33.58 2.87 4.78
C PHE A 170 33.77 4.15 5.60
N ASN A 171 34.96 4.75 5.54
CA ASN A 171 35.26 5.99 6.25
C ASN A 171 34.60 7.21 5.59
N ILE A 172 34.52 7.25 4.26
CA ILE A 172 33.87 8.33 3.51
C ILE A 172 32.38 8.37 3.86
N ILE A 173 31.65 7.26 3.71
CA ILE A 173 30.23 7.21 4.04
C ILE A 173 29.98 7.51 5.53
N GLY A 174 30.89 7.10 6.42
CA GLY A 174 30.83 7.45 7.84
C GLY A 174 30.98 8.94 8.12
N ASN A 175 31.68 9.68 7.25
CA ASN A 175 31.90 11.12 7.37
C ASN A 175 30.88 11.97 6.61
N MET A 176 30.02 11.37 5.80
CA MET A 176 28.92 12.08 5.14
C MET A 176 27.99 12.71 6.18
N SER A 177 27.35 13.81 5.79
CA SER A 177 26.50 14.61 6.67
C SER A 177 25.03 14.24 6.51
N ILE A 178 24.30 14.20 7.61
CA ILE A 178 22.84 14.05 7.66
C ILE A 178 22.25 15.18 8.51
N MET A 179 21.07 15.64 8.14
CA MET A 179 20.28 16.51 9.00
C MET A 179 19.51 15.66 10.00
N TRP A 180 19.89 15.77 11.24
CA TRP A 180 19.28 15.06 12.37
C TRP A 180 18.23 15.93 13.03
N LEU A 181 16.98 15.49 12.98
CA LEU A 181 15.84 16.12 13.65
C LEU A 181 15.33 15.16 14.72
N GLU A 182 15.53 15.53 15.97
CA GLU A 182 15.05 14.79 17.13
C GLU A 182 13.87 15.53 17.75
N GLU A 183 12.74 14.88 17.84
CA GLU A 183 11.53 15.38 18.46
C GLU A 183 11.17 14.51 19.66
N GLN A 184 10.88 15.18 20.80
CA GLN A 184 10.48 14.47 22.01
C GLN A 184 9.03 14.00 21.96
N ASP A 185 8.20 14.69 21.18
CA ASP A 185 6.79 14.40 20.99
C ASP A 185 6.61 13.73 19.62
N SER A 186 6.18 12.46 19.62
CA SER A 186 5.93 11.70 18.40
C SER A 186 4.90 12.37 17.48
N GLY A 187 3.92 13.07 18.05
CA GLY A 187 2.92 13.85 17.27
C GLY A 187 3.54 15.06 16.56
N LYS A 188 4.54 15.72 17.17
CA LYS A 188 5.29 16.80 16.51
C LYS A 188 6.24 16.24 15.46
N ALA A 189 6.90 15.12 15.73
CA ALA A 189 7.76 14.44 14.78
C ALA A 189 6.99 14.08 13.49
N ILE A 190 5.76 13.57 13.63
CA ILE A 190 4.89 13.26 12.49
C ILE A 190 4.49 14.51 11.70
N ARG A 191 4.28 15.66 12.35
CA ARG A 191 4.01 16.93 11.63
C ARG A 191 5.23 17.40 10.83
N VAL A 192 6.42 17.32 11.42
CA VAL A 192 7.67 17.62 10.72
C VAL A 192 7.83 16.71 9.51
N PHE A 193 7.59 15.41 9.69
CA PHE A 193 7.58 14.42 8.62
C PHE A 193 6.61 14.78 7.48
N GLN A 194 5.36 15.14 7.77
CA GLN A 194 4.39 15.56 6.76
C GLN A 194 4.83 16.80 5.99
N THR A 195 5.52 17.73 6.65
CA THR A 195 5.99 18.99 6.04
C THR A 195 7.26 18.77 5.19
N VAL A 196 8.14 17.87 5.59
CA VAL A 196 9.43 17.61 4.91
C VAL A 196 9.23 16.68 3.71
N ASN A 197 8.29 15.75 3.77
CA ASN A 197 8.03 14.76 2.72
C ASN A 197 7.34 15.29 1.44
N ASP A 198 6.91 16.54 1.42
CA ASP A 198 6.40 17.16 0.19
C ASP A 198 7.45 17.23 -0.95
N ARG A 199 8.70 16.85 -0.67
CA ARG A 199 9.83 16.86 -1.63
C ARG A 199 10.42 15.48 -1.96
N GLY A 200 9.85 14.38 -1.42
CA GLY A 200 10.33 13.00 -1.59
C GLY A 200 9.37 12.11 -2.37
N ILE A 201 9.53 10.78 -2.21
CA ILE A 201 8.55 9.81 -2.74
C ILE A 201 7.21 10.07 -2.07
N PRO A 202 6.12 10.35 -2.81
CA PRO A 202 4.84 10.70 -2.24
C PRO A 202 4.36 9.63 -1.24
N LEU A 203 3.89 10.06 -0.07
CA LEU A 203 3.25 9.17 0.89
C LEU A 203 1.98 8.59 0.27
N LEU A 204 1.81 7.29 0.43
CA LEU A 204 0.55 6.62 0.14
C LEU A 204 -0.55 7.20 1.03
N ILE A 205 -1.78 7.14 0.58
CA ILE A 205 -2.92 7.64 1.34
C ILE A 205 -3.06 6.92 2.69
N LEU A 206 -2.78 5.62 2.73
CA LEU A 206 -2.76 4.83 3.97
C LEU A 206 -1.74 5.36 4.99
N ASP A 207 -0.54 5.74 4.54
CA ASP A 207 0.48 6.34 5.41
C ASP A 207 0.02 7.68 5.99
N LYS A 208 -0.60 8.52 5.14
CA LYS A 208 -1.15 9.83 5.57
C LYS A 208 -2.26 9.66 6.59
N LEU A 209 -3.18 8.72 6.37
CA LEU A 209 -4.30 8.44 7.29
C LEU A 209 -3.78 7.92 8.62
N LYS A 210 -2.90 6.94 8.61
CA LYS A 210 -2.28 6.42 9.81
C LYS A 210 -1.63 7.51 10.64
N SER A 211 -0.77 8.31 9.99
CA SER A 211 -0.09 9.42 10.64
C SER A 211 -1.09 10.42 11.25
N LEU A 212 -2.21 10.65 10.56
CA LEU A 212 -3.26 11.53 11.06
C LEU A 212 -3.93 10.97 12.32
N LEU A 213 -4.30 9.68 12.31
CA LEU A 213 -4.94 9.03 13.47
C LEU A 213 -4.01 9.01 14.69
N ILE A 214 -2.73 8.66 14.50
CA ILE A 214 -1.71 8.69 15.56
C ILE A 214 -1.53 10.10 16.11
N LEU A 215 -1.44 11.11 15.23
CA LEU A 215 -1.36 12.51 15.66
C LEU A 215 -2.53 12.90 16.59
N TYR A 216 -3.74 12.50 16.25
CA TYR A 216 -4.92 12.86 17.01
C TYR A 216 -5.10 11.99 18.27
N SER A 217 -4.67 10.71 18.24
CA SER A 217 -4.55 9.86 19.43
C SER A 217 -3.62 10.49 20.46
N ASN A 218 -2.44 10.95 20.03
CA ASN A 218 -1.51 11.64 20.93
C ASN A 218 -2.09 12.94 21.47
N LYS A 219 -2.71 13.74 20.61
CA LYS A 219 -3.23 15.06 20.98
C LYS A 219 -4.35 15.02 21.99
N TYR A 220 -5.29 14.07 21.87
CA TYR A 220 -6.51 14.02 22.67
C TYR A 220 -6.57 12.83 23.63
N CYS A 221 -5.89 11.73 23.33
CA CYS A 221 -5.92 10.49 24.11
C CYS A 221 -4.56 10.12 24.72
N LYS A 222 -3.55 11.00 24.70
CA LYS A 222 -2.21 10.76 25.26
C LYS A 222 -1.51 9.52 24.68
N GLY A 223 -1.82 9.16 23.44
CA GLY A 223 -1.22 8.01 22.75
C GLY A 223 -1.82 6.64 23.16
N GLU A 224 -2.90 6.61 23.94
CA GLU A 224 -3.50 5.35 24.41
C GLU A 224 -3.94 4.38 23.28
N LEU A 225 -4.17 4.90 22.08
CA LEU A 225 -4.58 4.10 20.92
C LEU A 225 -3.43 3.84 19.92
N ASP A 226 -2.25 4.37 20.14
CA ASP A 226 -1.16 4.31 19.14
C ASP A 226 -0.80 2.87 18.80
N GLU A 227 -0.68 1.99 19.78
CA GLU A 227 -0.35 0.58 19.57
C GLU A 227 -1.43 -0.15 18.76
N VAL A 228 -2.70 0.06 19.12
CA VAL A 228 -3.84 -0.57 18.42
C VAL A 228 -3.97 -0.07 16.98
N ILE A 229 -3.82 1.24 16.75
CA ILE A 229 -3.85 1.83 15.41
C ILE A 229 -2.68 1.27 14.58
N ASN A 230 -1.50 1.20 15.16
CA ASN A 230 -0.30 0.67 14.51
C ASN A 230 -0.48 -0.79 14.08
N GLU A 231 -0.99 -1.65 14.97
CA GLU A 231 -1.26 -3.05 14.68
C GLU A 231 -2.28 -3.19 13.53
N ARG A 232 -3.41 -2.46 13.60
CA ARG A 232 -4.44 -2.49 12.55
C ARG A 232 -3.90 -2.05 11.19
N PHE A 233 -3.16 -0.96 11.16
CA PHE A 233 -2.56 -0.47 9.90
C PHE A 233 -1.48 -1.42 9.37
N GLY A 234 -0.72 -2.10 10.24
CA GLY A 234 0.18 -3.17 9.83
C GLY A 234 -0.56 -4.29 9.07
N LYS A 235 -1.71 -4.73 9.60
CA LYS A 235 -2.59 -5.70 8.93
C LYS A 235 -3.16 -5.14 7.61
N ILE A 236 -3.64 -3.90 7.60
CA ILE A 236 -4.17 -3.24 6.40
C ILE A 236 -3.11 -3.18 5.29
N PHE A 237 -1.88 -2.79 5.60
CA PHE A 237 -0.79 -2.77 4.60
C PHE A 237 -0.52 -4.16 4.02
N LYS A 238 -0.49 -5.20 4.87
CA LYS A 238 -0.30 -6.60 4.42
C LYS A 238 -1.45 -7.05 3.50
N ILE A 239 -2.68 -6.77 3.89
CA ILE A 239 -3.88 -7.08 3.11
C ILE A 239 -3.88 -6.32 1.78
N SER A 240 -3.59 -5.02 1.78
CA SER A 240 -3.49 -4.20 0.57
C SER A 240 -2.47 -4.77 -0.42
N MET A 241 -1.34 -5.29 0.07
CA MET A 241 -0.35 -5.97 -0.78
C MET A 241 -0.89 -7.26 -1.39
N ASN A 242 -1.66 -8.06 -0.62
CA ASN A 242 -2.28 -9.29 -1.12
C ASN A 242 -3.34 -8.97 -2.18
N ILE A 243 -4.16 -7.94 -1.96
CA ILE A 243 -5.12 -7.43 -2.94
C ILE A 243 -4.41 -7.06 -4.24
N LYS A 244 -3.31 -6.30 -4.17
CA LYS A 244 -2.50 -5.89 -5.34
C LYS A 244 -1.93 -7.07 -6.14
N LYS A 245 -1.62 -8.17 -5.47
CA LYS A 245 -1.10 -9.39 -6.11
C LYS A 245 -2.19 -10.31 -6.65
N HIS A 246 -3.44 -10.06 -6.31
CA HIS A 246 -4.53 -10.94 -6.71
C HIS A 246 -4.75 -10.88 -8.23
N LYS A 247 -4.88 -12.05 -8.88
CA LYS A 247 -5.01 -12.17 -10.35
C LYS A 247 -6.12 -11.29 -10.93
N THR A 248 -7.21 -11.16 -10.21
CA THR A 248 -8.38 -10.36 -10.59
C THR A 248 -8.04 -8.88 -10.72
N ILE A 249 -7.24 -8.34 -9.80
CA ILE A 249 -6.83 -6.95 -9.80
C ILE A 249 -5.70 -6.71 -10.79
N HIS A 250 -4.77 -7.66 -10.92
CA HIS A 250 -3.65 -7.54 -11.84
C HIS A 250 -4.08 -7.48 -13.32
N SER A 251 -5.22 -8.13 -13.66
CA SER A 251 -5.82 -8.05 -14.98
C SER A 251 -6.36 -6.66 -15.33
N LEU A 252 -6.56 -5.79 -14.35
CA LEU A 252 -7.09 -4.43 -14.53
C LEU A 252 -6.00 -3.37 -14.77
N GLY A 253 -4.73 -3.74 -14.75
CA GLY A 253 -3.57 -2.92 -15.16
C GLY A 253 -3.18 -1.78 -14.22
N ASP A 254 -2.00 -1.33 -14.31
CA ASP A 254 -1.31 -0.09 -13.93
C ASP A 254 -1.25 0.37 -12.46
N VAL A 255 -0.04 0.80 -12.04
CA VAL A 255 0.28 1.33 -10.69
C VAL A 255 -0.63 2.51 -10.31
N GLN A 256 -1.01 3.35 -11.26
CA GLN A 256 -1.91 4.48 -11.03
C GLN A 256 -3.32 4.02 -10.62
N PHE A 257 -3.77 2.91 -11.16
CA PHE A 257 -5.03 2.29 -10.80
C PHE A 257 -5.08 1.88 -9.32
N TYR A 258 -3.97 1.35 -8.77
CA TYR A 258 -3.92 0.97 -7.35
C TYR A 258 -4.04 2.16 -6.41
N GLN A 259 -3.47 3.30 -6.75
CA GLN A 259 -3.64 4.53 -5.97
C GLN A 259 -5.09 5.00 -5.99
N GLU A 260 -5.76 4.91 -7.14
CA GLU A 260 -7.18 5.23 -7.27
C GLU A 260 -8.07 4.19 -6.57
N LEU A 261 -7.71 2.91 -6.60
CA LEU A 261 -8.43 1.86 -5.89
C LEU A 261 -8.37 2.06 -4.37
N GLU A 262 -7.17 2.31 -3.84
CA GLU A 262 -7.01 2.67 -2.43
C GLU A 262 -7.88 3.89 -2.09
N ALA A 263 -7.85 4.90 -2.93
CA ALA A 263 -8.63 6.09 -2.79
C ALA A 263 -10.15 5.84 -2.75
N ARG A 264 -10.64 5.00 -3.63
CA ARG A 264 -12.07 4.65 -3.73
C ARG A 264 -12.54 3.79 -2.59
N ILE A 265 -11.72 2.82 -2.15
CA ILE A 265 -11.98 2.03 -0.95
C ILE A 265 -12.10 2.95 0.26
N PHE A 266 -11.22 3.93 0.38
CA PHE A 266 -11.25 4.90 1.48
C PHE A 266 -12.45 5.81 1.49
N ASN A 267 -12.91 6.26 0.34
CA ASN A 267 -14.03 7.18 0.27
C ASN A 267 -15.31 6.63 0.85
N TYR A 268 -15.42 5.31 0.83
CA TYR A 268 -16.62 4.65 1.30
C TYR A 268 -16.56 4.28 2.76
N HIS A 269 -15.37 4.36 3.35
CA HIS A 269 -15.18 4.16 4.76
C HIS A 269 -15.61 5.41 5.51
N SER A 270 -16.88 5.50 5.85
CA SER A 270 -17.42 6.68 6.51
C SER A 270 -18.19 6.34 7.75
N LEU A 271 -17.50 5.97 8.83
CA LEU A 271 -18.09 6.11 10.15
C LEU A 271 -18.34 7.60 10.44
N GLY A 272 -19.56 8.05 10.18
CA GLY A 272 -20.02 9.38 10.52
C GLY A 272 -19.68 10.52 9.56
N VAL A 273 -19.16 10.24 8.37
CA VAL A 273 -18.83 11.27 7.38
C VAL A 273 -19.64 11.05 6.10
N LYS A 274 -20.97 11.22 6.21
CA LYS A 274 -21.92 11.06 5.10
C LYS A 274 -21.65 11.99 3.89
N GLU A 275 -20.82 13.01 4.07
CA GLU A 275 -20.56 14.06 3.07
C GLU A 275 -19.35 13.79 2.19
N ILE A 276 -18.58 12.72 2.42
CA ILE A 276 -17.35 12.41 1.66
C ILE A 276 -17.63 11.69 0.34
N ALA A 277 -18.86 11.49 -0.03
CA ALA A 277 -19.25 10.78 -1.24
C ALA A 277 -18.85 11.52 -2.53
N HIS A 278 -17.58 11.86 -2.69
CA HIS A 278 -17.07 12.38 -3.96
C HIS A 278 -16.23 11.31 -4.65
N TYR A 279 -16.69 10.85 -5.79
CA TYR A 279 -16.06 9.80 -6.59
C TYR A 279 -14.79 10.27 -7.35
N ARG A 280 -14.56 11.59 -7.49
CA ARG A 280 -13.35 12.15 -8.11
C ARG A 280 -12.38 12.67 -7.05
N ASN A 281 -11.07 12.42 -7.24
CA ASN A 281 -10.02 12.78 -6.28
C ASN A 281 -10.29 12.29 -4.84
N SER A 282 -10.89 11.17 -4.75
CA SER A 282 -11.49 10.63 -3.52
C SER A 282 -10.52 10.54 -2.34
N ALA A 283 -9.27 10.19 -2.59
CA ALA A 283 -8.28 10.04 -1.52
C ALA A 283 -7.94 11.34 -0.78
N ASN A 284 -7.70 12.39 -1.54
CA ASN A 284 -7.35 13.70 -0.96
C ASN A 284 -8.57 14.33 -0.27
N ILE A 285 -9.76 14.15 -0.85
CA ILE A 285 -11.01 14.63 -0.26
C ILE A 285 -11.26 13.90 1.05
N HIS A 286 -11.16 12.57 1.07
CA HIS A 286 -11.32 11.77 2.27
C HIS A 286 -10.35 12.20 3.38
N TYR A 287 -9.07 12.35 3.05
CA TYR A 287 -8.05 12.81 4.00
C TYR A 287 -8.38 14.19 4.58
N ASN A 288 -8.80 15.14 3.76
CA ASN A 288 -9.13 16.49 4.20
C ASN A 288 -10.39 16.52 5.07
N GLU A 289 -11.42 15.77 4.70
CA GLU A 289 -12.64 15.66 5.49
C GLU A 289 -12.40 14.94 6.81
N LEU A 290 -11.63 13.86 6.80
CA LEU A 290 -11.21 13.20 8.03
C LEU A 290 -10.48 14.18 8.95
N LYS A 291 -9.57 14.99 8.38
CA LYS A 291 -8.87 16.04 9.12
C LYS A 291 -9.84 17.10 9.68
N ARG A 292 -10.90 17.46 8.94
CA ARG A 292 -11.95 18.37 9.40
C ARG A 292 -12.73 17.76 10.58
N VAL A 293 -13.18 16.53 10.46
CA VAL A 293 -13.89 15.80 11.52
C VAL A 293 -13.04 15.69 12.79
N LEU A 294 -11.76 15.34 12.63
CA LEU A 294 -10.81 15.21 13.72
C LEU A 294 -10.46 16.55 14.41
N LYS A 295 -10.62 17.67 13.71
CA LYS A 295 -10.44 19.01 14.29
C LYS A 295 -11.64 19.50 15.11
N ASN A 296 -12.80 18.86 14.97
CA ASN A 296 -14.00 19.27 15.70
C ASN A 296 -13.79 19.07 17.23
N LYS A 297 -13.92 20.16 17.98
CA LYS A 297 -13.62 20.21 19.41
C LYS A 297 -14.81 19.84 20.29
N ASP A 298 -15.98 19.58 19.71
CA ASP A 298 -17.23 19.37 20.45
C ASP A 298 -17.34 17.96 21.09
N LYS A 299 -16.38 17.08 20.81
CA LYS A 299 -16.35 15.72 21.36
C LYS A 299 -15.55 15.66 22.67
N THR A 300 -16.07 14.92 23.63
CA THR A 300 -15.32 14.55 24.82
C THR A 300 -14.13 13.65 24.49
N LYS A 301 -13.15 13.52 25.40
CA LYS A 301 -12.01 12.62 25.22
C LYS A 301 -12.45 11.18 24.90
N GLU A 302 -13.45 10.68 25.65
CA GLU A 302 -13.92 9.30 25.51
C GLU A 302 -14.66 9.07 24.18
N GLU A 303 -15.50 10.01 23.77
CA GLU A 303 -16.16 9.96 22.46
C GLU A 303 -15.14 9.99 21.32
N PHE A 304 -14.10 10.81 21.48
CA PHE A 304 -13.04 10.92 20.49
C PHE A 304 -12.20 9.63 20.41
N LYS A 305 -11.85 9.05 21.57
CA LYS A 305 -11.14 7.77 21.67
C LYS A 305 -11.95 6.65 21.01
N LYS A 306 -13.23 6.55 21.35
CA LYS A 306 -14.13 5.58 20.74
C LYS A 306 -14.20 5.74 19.23
N TRP A 307 -14.34 6.98 18.74
CA TRP A 307 -14.42 7.25 17.31
C TRP A 307 -13.15 6.81 16.55
N LEU A 308 -11.96 7.10 17.10
CA LEU A 308 -10.69 6.67 16.49
C LEU A 308 -10.55 5.14 16.45
N ASP A 309 -10.97 4.48 17.53
CA ASP A 309 -10.96 3.03 17.63
C ASP A 309 -11.92 2.40 16.63
N ASP A 310 -13.17 2.85 16.61
CA ASP A 310 -14.21 2.39 15.69
C ASP A 310 -13.81 2.60 14.23
N TYR A 311 -13.28 3.79 13.89
CA TYR A 311 -12.82 4.10 12.54
C TYR A 311 -11.71 3.16 12.07
N SER A 312 -10.65 2.99 12.85
CA SER A 312 -9.53 2.14 12.45
C SER A 312 -9.90 0.66 12.40
N LYS A 313 -10.83 0.21 13.25
CA LYS A 313 -11.37 -1.15 13.25
C LYS A 313 -12.22 -1.43 12.00
N ASP A 314 -13.15 -0.53 11.68
CA ASP A 314 -13.99 -0.66 10.49
C ASP A 314 -13.15 -0.62 9.20
N LEU A 315 -12.11 0.22 9.14
CA LEU A 315 -11.20 0.27 8.01
C LEU A 315 -10.47 -1.07 7.81
N LEU A 316 -9.97 -1.69 8.87
CA LEU A 316 -9.36 -3.02 8.79
C LEU A 316 -10.37 -4.04 8.27
N GLN A 317 -11.58 -4.08 8.83
CA GLN A 317 -12.64 -5.00 8.41
C GLN A 317 -13.02 -4.79 6.94
N PHE A 318 -13.00 -3.55 6.46
CA PHE A 318 -13.27 -3.21 5.06
C PHE A 318 -12.22 -3.84 4.13
N PHE A 319 -10.93 -3.74 4.45
CA PHE A 319 -9.86 -4.36 3.68
C PHE A 319 -9.90 -5.89 3.72
N GLU A 320 -10.14 -6.48 4.92
CA GLU A 320 -10.30 -7.94 5.09
C GLU A 320 -11.46 -8.47 4.24
N THR A 321 -12.57 -7.75 4.23
CA THR A 321 -13.75 -8.13 3.43
C THR A 321 -13.45 -8.06 1.94
N PHE A 322 -12.72 -7.05 1.49
CA PHE A 322 -12.36 -6.96 0.07
C PHE A 322 -11.46 -8.13 -0.36
N LEU A 323 -10.46 -8.48 0.42
CA LEU A 323 -9.62 -9.64 0.13
C LEU A 323 -10.47 -10.91 0.07
N LYS A 324 -11.39 -11.12 1.03
CA LYS A 324 -12.32 -12.25 1.05
C LYS A 324 -13.20 -12.32 -0.20
N ILE A 325 -13.71 -11.18 -0.69
CA ILE A 325 -14.46 -11.10 -1.95
C ILE A 325 -13.61 -11.57 -3.12
N LEU A 326 -12.36 -11.12 -3.20
CA LEU A 326 -11.46 -11.52 -4.27
C LEU A 326 -11.13 -13.02 -4.21
N GLU A 327 -10.91 -13.57 -3.02
CA GLU A 327 -10.68 -15.01 -2.83
C GLU A 327 -11.89 -15.85 -3.24
N LYS A 328 -13.11 -15.40 -2.98
CA LYS A 328 -14.35 -16.07 -3.42
C LYS A 328 -14.45 -16.20 -4.95
N THR A 329 -13.71 -15.43 -5.73
CA THR A 329 -13.69 -15.59 -7.19
C THR A 329 -13.21 -16.97 -7.65
N GLN A 330 -12.55 -17.73 -6.79
CA GLN A 330 -12.10 -19.09 -7.10
C GLN A 330 -13.21 -20.13 -7.01
N ASP A 331 -14.20 -19.91 -6.15
CA ASP A 331 -15.22 -20.90 -5.79
C ASP A 331 -16.64 -20.47 -6.14
N ASN A 332 -16.89 -19.17 -6.35
CA ASN A 332 -18.21 -18.64 -6.69
C ASN A 332 -18.25 -18.16 -8.14
N ILE A 333 -19.08 -18.80 -8.95
CA ILE A 333 -19.19 -18.53 -10.40
C ILE A 333 -19.67 -17.10 -10.72
N GLU A 334 -20.62 -16.56 -9.96
CA GLU A 334 -21.12 -15.21 -10.21
C GLU A 334 -20.03 -14.17 -9.87
N MET A 335 -19.30 -14.39 -8.77
CA MET A 335 -18.16 -13.56 -8.41
C MET A 335 -17.04 -13.63 -9.46
N PHE A 336 -16.74 -14.86 -9.94
CA PHE A 336 -15.79 -15.06 -11.05
C PHE A 336 -16.19 -14.26 -12.30
N LYS A 337 -17.43 -14.41 -12.74
CA LYS A 337 -17.94 -13.71 -13.93
C LYS A 337 -17.84 -12.19 -13.80
N ILE A 338 -18.20 -11.64 -12.64
CA ILE A 338 -18.14 -10.20 -12.40
C ILE A 338 -16.71 -9.66 -12.48
N PHE A 339 -15.76 -10.30 -11.82
CA PHE A 339 -14.41 -9.80 -11.73
C PHE A 339 -13.54 -10.19 -12.94
N MET A 340 -13.64 -11.41 -13.44
CA MET A 340 -12.73 -11.93 -14.46
C MET A 340 -13.26 -11.72 -15.87
N ILE A 341 -14.56 -11.85 -16.08
CA ILE A 341 -15.17 -11.73 -17.41
C ILE A 341 -15.65 -10.29 -17.66
N LEU A 342 -16.56 -9.84 -16.83
CA LEU A 342 -17.17 -8.51 -16.97
C LEU A 342 -16.18 -7.39 -16.63
N LYS A 343 -15.18 -7.68 -15.79
CA LYS A 343 -14.21 -6.70 -15.28
C LYS A 343 -14.93 -5.48 -14.72
N ILE A 344 -15.84 -5.75 -13.79
CA ILE A 344 -16.74 -4.74 -13.20
C ILE A 344 -15.98 -3.47 -12.82
N ASN A 345 -16.58 -2.32 -13.11
CA ASN A 345 -15.98 -1.05 -12.86
C ASN A 345 -15.63 -0.87 -11.37
N PRO A 346 -14.40 -0.43 -11.03
CA PRO A 346 -13.97 -0.25 -9.65
C PRO A 346 -14.84 0.67 -8.78
N TYR A 347 -15.69 1.49 -9.36
CA TYR A 347 -16.65 2.28 -8.60
C TYR A 347 -17.68 1.45 -7.83
N PHE A 348 -17.91 0.20 -8.25
CA PHE A 348 -18.78 -0.74 -7.52
C PHE A 348 -18.09 -1.41 -6.32
N TYR A 349 -16.75 -1.40 -6.23
CA TYR A 349 -16.05 -2.17 -5.19
C TYR A 349 -16.47 -1.78 -3.78
N SER A 350 -16.64 -0.49 -3.52
CA SER A 350 -17.10 -0.01 -2.21
C SER A 350 -18.45 -0.58 -1.82
N SER A 351 -19.36 -0.64 -2.79
CA SER A 351 -20.71 -1.18 -2.58
C SER A 351 -20.69 -2.68 -2.34
N LEU A 352 -19.94 -3.44 -3.13
CA LEU A 352 -19.74 -4.87 -2.94
C LEU A 352 -19.19 -5.18 -1.55
N ILE A 353 -18.17 -4.42 -1.10
CA ILE A 353 -17.56 -4.61 0.21
C ILE A 353 -18.56 -4.33 1.31
N ARG A 354 -19.33 -3.24 1.24
CA ARG A 354 -20.34 -2.90 2.27
C ARG A 354 -21.44 -3.93 2.37
N LEU A 355 -21.94 -4.43 1.23
CA LEU A 355 -22.96 -5.49 1.23
C LEU A 355 -22.42 -6.78 1.86
N GLU A 356 -21.17 -7.17 1.56
CA GLU A 356 -20.56 -8.34 2.19
C GLU A 356 -20.32 -8.13 3.70
N MET A 357 -19.88 -6.94 4.14
CA MET A 357 -19.73 -6.61 5.57
C MET A 357 -21.03 -6.72 6.33
N ASN A 358 -22.15 -6.37 5.69
CA ASN A 358 -23.49 -6.45 6.26
C ASN A 358 -24.17 -7.81 6.05
N ASN A 359 -23.45 -8.79 5.46
CA ASN A 359 -23.99 -10.13 5.12
C ASN A 359 -25.24 -10.09 4.21
N ILE A 360 -25.27 -9.12 3.30
CA ILE A 360 -26.37 -8.92 2.32
C ILE A 360 -25.97 -9.47 0.96
N LEU A 361 -24.68 -9.55 0.64
CA LEU A 361 -24.17 -9.93 -0.68
C LEU A 361 -24.40 -11.41 -0.95
N ASP A 362 -25.23 -11.70 -1.94
CA ASP A 362 -25.47 -13.05 -2.46
C ASP A 362 -25.47 -13.06 -4.01
N ASP A 363 -25.68 -14.22 -4.62
CA ASP A 363 -25.68 -14.37 -6.08
C ASP A 363 -26.72 -13.51 -6.80
N GLU A 364 -27.85 -13.22 -6.15
CA GLU A 364 -28.85 -12.32 -6.72
C GLU A 364 -28.35 -10.87 -6.74
N CYS A 365 -27.70 -10.41 -5.67
CA CYS A 365 -27.07 -9.10 -5.63
C CYS A 365 -25.94 -9.00 -6.67
N LEU A 366 -25.14 -10.07 -6.84
CA LEU A 366 -24.07 -10.11 -7.84
C LEU A 366 -24.63 -9.99 -9.27
N ARG A 367 -25.73 -10.67 -9.60
CA ARG A 367 -26.40 -10.52 -10.90
C ARG A 367 -26.93 -9.10 -11.11
N LEU A 368 -27.46 -8.44 -10.09
CA LEU A 368 -27.88 -7.04 -10.17
C LEU A 368 -26.70 -6.09 -10.43
N PHE A 369 -25.54 -6.33 -9.81
CA PHE A 369 -24.33 -5.57 -10.12
C PHE A 369 -23.87 -5.77 -11.56
N SER A 370 -23.96 -6.99 -12.09
CA SER A 370 -23.64 -7.27 -13.49
C SER A 370 -24.56 -6.53 -14.45
N GLN A 371 -25.84 -6.51 -14.17
CA GLN A 371 -26.83 -5.74 -14.95
C GLN A 371 -26.56 -4.23 -14.86
N ALA A 372 -26.27 -3.73 -13.68
CA ALA A 372 -25.94 -2.33 -13.49
C ALA A 372 -24.65 -1.93 -14.20
N GLU A 373 -23.61 -2.78 -14.20
CA GLU A 373 -22.38 -2.52 -14.98
C GLU A 373 -22.70 -2.36 -16.47
N ILE A 374 -23.50 -3.27 -17.03
CA ILE A 374 -23.90 -3.21 -18.44
C ILE A 374 -24.68 -1.91 -18.70
N ILE A 375 -25.69 -1.61 -17.91
CA ILE A 375 -26.58 -0.45 -18.11
C ILE A 375 -25.85 0.88 -17.90
N PHE A 376 -24.98 0.94 -16.88
CA PHE A 376 -24.31 2.20 -16.53
C PHE A 376 -23.19 2.58 -17.48
N TYR A 377 -22.54 1.59 -18.09
CA TYR A 377 -21.32 1.80 -18.89
C TYR A 377 -21.47 1.43 -20.37
N SER A 378 -22.69 1.08 -20.79
CA SER A 378 -23.00 0.92 -22.20
C SER A 378 -23.25 2.27 -22.88
N PHE A 379 -23.18 2.29 -24.19
CA PHE A 379 -23.45 3.48 -25.04
C PHE A 379 -22.57 4.72 -24.72
N GLY A 380 -21.32 4.53 -24.28
CA GLY A 380 -20.42 5.63 -23.99
C GLY A 380 -20.86 6.51 -22.80
N GLN A 381 -21.83 6.06 -22.01
CA GLN A 381 -22.25 6.76 -20.81
C GLN A 381 -21.34 6.41 -19.63
N THR A 382 -21.13 7.34 -18.74
CA THR A 382 -20.41 7.13 -17.49
C THR A 382 -21.31 7.48 -16.31
N ASN A 383 -21.65 6.49 -15.50
CA ASN A 383 -22.47 6.66 -14.30
C ASN A 383 -21.68 6.36 -13.01
N ASP A 384 -20.42 6.75 -12.98
CA ASP A 384 -19.49 6.54 -11.86
C ASP A 384 -20.06 6.96 -10.50
N SER A 385 -20.71 8.10 -10.48
CA SER A 385 -21.33 8.63 -9.25
C SER A 385 -22.47 7.76 -8.75
N THR A 386 -23.28 7.20 -9.66
CA THR A 386 -24.40 6.30 -9.34
C THR A 386 -23.85 4.96 -8.83
N ALA A 387 -22.90 4.37 -9.55
CA ALA A 387 -22.25 3.12 -9.15
C ALA A 387 -21.60 3.23 -7.75
N PHE A 388 -20.95 4.34 -7.49
CA PHE A 388 -20.30 4.60 -6.21
C PHE A 388 -21.31 4.72 -5.04
N LYS A 389 -22.46 5.34 -5.29
CA LYS A 389 -23.48 5.58 -4.25
C LYS A 389 -24.34 4.38 -3.90
N LEU A 390 -24.29 3.31 -4.67
CA LEU A 390 -25.08 2.11 -4.36
C LEU A 390 -24.79 1.51 -2.99
N GLY A 391 -23.59 1.69 -2.45
CA GLY A 391 -23.25 1.22 -1.13
C GLY A 391 -23.64 2.15 0.02
N GLU A 392 -24.13 3.38 -0.24
CA GLU A 392 -24.54 4.31 0.82
C GLU A 392 -25.79 3.85 1.56
N VAL A 393 -26.55 2.96 0.96
CA VAL A 393 -27.84 2.50 1.50
C VAL A 393 -27.79 1.00 1.63
N THR A 394 -27.68 0.48 2.84
CA THR A 394 -27.71 -0.96 2.99
C THR A 394 -28.05 -1.38 4.41
N GLU A 395 -29.25 -1.05 4.83
CA GLU A 395 -29.82 -1.67 6.03
C GLU A 395 -30.49 -3.01 5.69
N SER A 396 -30.93 -3.19 4.42
CA SER A 396 -31.56 -4.44 3.98
C SER A 396 -31.29 -4.78 2.51
N LYS A 397 -31.41 -6.07 2.17
CA LYS A 397 -31.30 -6.56 0.80
C LYS A 397 -32.36 -5.98 -0.13
N ASP A 398 -33.60 -5.84 0.35
CA ASP A 398 -34.70 -5.31 -0.45
C ASP A 398 -34.50 -3.82 -0.76
N GLU A 399 -33.97 -3.06 0.16
CA GLU A 399 -33.61 -1.66 -0.08
C GLU A 399 -32.52 -1.53 -1.15
N PHE A 400 -31.50 -2.34 -1.09
CA PHE A 400 -30.46 -2.38 -2.13
C PHE A 400 -31.05 -2.73 -3.49
N LYS A 401 -31.88 -3.79 -3.58
CA LYS A 401 -32.51 -4.21 -4.83
C LYS A 401 -33.35 -3.09 -5.45
N ASN A 402 -34.22 -2.50 -4.65
CA ASN A 402 -35.10 -1.44 -5.13
C ASN A 402 -34.28 -0.25 -5.67
N ARG A 403 -33.22 0.10 -4.98
CA ARG A 403 -32.37 1.22 -5.38
C ARG A 403 -31.60 0.93 -6.67
N ILE A 404 -30.94 -0.22 -6.80
CA ILE A 404 -30.15 -0.55 -8.00
C ILE A 404 -31.05 -0.65 -9.24
N ILE A 405 -32.27 -1.22 -9.09
CA ILE A 405 -33.26 -1.29 -10.16
C ILE A 405 -33.73 0.11 -10.55
N ASP A 406 -34.05 0.97 -9.57
CA ASP A 406 -34.48 2.34 -9.84
C ASP A 406 -33.38 3.16 -10.55
N ASP A 407 -32.12 3.01 -10.12
CA ASP A 407 -31.00 3.70 -10.74
C ASP A 407 -30.70 3.16 -12.16
N CYS A 408 -30.85 1.85 -12.40
CA CYS A 408 -30.80 1.28 -13.75
C CYS A 408 -31.90 1.85 -14.66
N ASN A 409 -33.13 1.91 -14.17
CA ASN A 409 -34.27 2.46 -14.93
C ASN A 409 -34.04 3.96 -15.24
N LYS A 410 -33.47 4.73 -14.31
CA LYS A 410 -33.13 6.13 -14.57
C LYS A 410 -32.06 6.27 -15.67
N CYS A 411 -31.08 5.36 -15.68
CA CYS A 411 -30.03 5.37 -16.71
C CYS A 411 -30.60 5.02 -18.07
N ILE A 412 -31.44 4.00 -18.16
CA ILE A 412 -32.13 3.59 -19.41
C ILE A 412 -32.96 4.78 -19.99
N LYS A 413 -33.76 5.44 -19.15
CA LYS A 413 -34.54 6.60 -19.55
C LYS A 413 -33.70 7.79 -20.02
N ARG A 414 -32.55 8.04 -19.36
CA ARG A 414 -31.64 9.10 -19.79
C ARG A 414 -30.98 8.81 -21.12
N ALA A 415 -30.78 7.52 -21.45
CA ALA A 415 -30.25 7.09 -22.74
C ALA A 415 -31.29 7.20 -23.88
N GLY A 416 -32.55 7.51 -23.56
CA GLY A 416 -33.61 7.68 -24.54
C GLY A 416 -34.48 6.44 -24.76
N TYR A 417 -34.28 5.38 -23.95
CA TYR A 417 -35.07 4.15 -24.07
C TYR A 417 -36.24 4.17 -23.09
N TYR A 418 -37.36 3.52 -23.52
CA TYR A 418 -38.55 3.42 -22.68
C TYR A 418 -38.47 2.26 -21.71
N ASP A 419 -37.83 1.15 -22.12
CA ASP A 419 -37.67 -0.05 -21.29
C ASP A 419 -36.37 -0.82 -21.65
N ILE A 420 -36.10 -1.88 -20.88
CA ILE A 420 -34.91 -2.71 -21.05
C ILE A 420 -34.90 -3.51 -22.35
N ASN A 421 -36.09 -3.86 -22.93
CA ASN A 421 -36.17 -4.66 -24.15
C ASN A 421 -35.78 -3.82 -25.37
N GLU A 422 -36.21 -2.55 -25.40
CA GLU A 422 -35.78 -1.58 -26.41
C GLU A 422 -34.27 -1.37 -26.33
N PHE A 423 -33.73 -1.21 -25.11
CA PHE A 423 -32.31 -1.14 -24.85
C PHE A 423 -31.56 -2.38 -25.36
N ILE A 424 -32.02 -3.60 -25.05
CA ILE A 424 -31.39 -4.84 -25.50
C ILE A 424 -31.44 -5.00 -27.03
N SER A 425 -32.51 -4.56 -27.69
CA SER A 425 -32.63 -4.66 -29.14
C SER A 425 -31.63 -3.83 -29.90
N GLU A 426 -31.23 -2.65 -29.36
CA GLU A 426 -30.17 -1.81 -29.97
C GLU A 426 -28.75 -2.32 -29.68
N ILE A 427 -28.54 -3.06 -28.57
CA ILE A 427 -27.26 -3.70 -28.31
C ILE A 427 -26.82 -4.66 -29.41
N SER A 428 -27.81 -5.27 -30.11
CA SER A 428 -27.55 -6.25 -31.16
C SER A 428 -27.03 -5.66 -32.47
N GLU A 429 -27.04 -4.33 -32.62
CA GLU A 429 -26.68 -3.65 -33.87
C GLU A 429 -25.37 -2.83 -33.70
N ASP A 430 -24.23 -3.44 -33.90
CA ASP A 430 -22.92 -2.80 -34.10
C ASP A 430 -22.23 -2.07 -32.93
N ASN A 431 -21.42 -2.78 -32.12
CA ASN A 431 -20.25 -2.13 -31.53
C ASN A 431 -19.20 -3.10 -30.96
N TYR A 432 -17.95 -3.01 -31.42
CA TYR A 432 -16.79 -3.77 -30.96
C TYR A 432 -16.45 -3.55 -29.48
N GLU A 433 -16.92 -2.48 -28.86
CA GLU A 433 -16.70 -2.18 -27.42
C GLU A 433 -17.52 -3.08 -26.48
N TRP A 434 -18.46 -3.83 -27.00
CA TRP A 434 -19.39 -4.68 -26.26
C TRP A 434 -18.88 -6.10 -25.97
N GLY A 435 -17.72 -6.47 -26.46
CA GLY A 435 -17.20 -7.85 -26.39
C GLY A 435 -17.27 -8.47 -24.99
N LYS A 436 -16.92 -7.71 -23.93
CA LYS A 436 -16.97 -8.22 -22.55
C LYS A 436 -18.40 -8.50 -22.07
N TYR A 437 -19.39 -7.72 -22.51
CA TYR A 437 -20.79 -7.88 -22.13
C TYR A 437 -21.42 -9.07 -22.82
N PHE A 438 -21.16 -9.24 -24.10
CA PHE A 438 -21.63 -10.42 -24.87
C PHE A 438 -21.01 -11.70 -24.30
N HIS A 439 -19.73 -11.68 -23.98
CA HIS A 439 -19.06 -12.81 -23.39
C HIS A 439 -19.67 -13.19 -22.04
N TYR A 440 -19.92 -12.20 -21.18
CA TYR A 440 -20.60 -12.41 -19.91
C TYR A 440 -22.00 -13.01 -20.10
N LEU A 441 -22.80 -12.46 -21.01
CA LEU A 441 -24.18 -12.94 -21.29
C LEU A 441 -24.16 -14.35 -21.85
N PHE A 442 -23.27 -14.66 -22.81
CA PHE A 442 -23.11 -15.99 -23.39
C PHE A 442 -22.75 -17.03 -22.31
N LEU A 443 -21.76 -16.78 -21.48
CA LEU A 443 -21.33 -17.68 -20.41
C LEU A 443 -22.44 -17.87 -19.36
N THR A 444 -23.23 -16.84 -19.12
CA THR A 444 -24.33 -16.89 -18.16
C THR A 444 -25.51 -17.68 -18.74
N TYR A 445 -25.88 -17.45 -20.01
CA TYR A 445 -26.96 -18.16 -20.68
C TYR A 445 -26.67 -19.66 -20.81
N ASN A 446 -25.43 -20.03 -21.12
CA ASN A 446 -25.04 -21.42 -21.30
C ASN A 446 -24.63 -22.11 -19.98
N ASN A 447 -24.75 -21.45 -18.83
CA ASN A 447 -24.38 -21.98 -17.51
C ASN A 447 -22.92 -22.52 -17.44
N VAL A 448 -21.99 -21.85 -18.10
CA VAL A 448 -20.59 -22.28 -18.19
C VAL A 448 -19.92 -22.20 -16.81
N GLY A 449 -19.22 -23.27 -16.42
CA GLY A 449 -18.53 -23.37 -15.13
C GLY A 449 -17.18 -22.64 -15.11
N ILE A 450 -16.61 -22.46 -13.91
CA ILE A 450 -15.35 -21.74 -13.71
C ILE A 450 -14.18 -22.34 -14.51
N GLU A 451 -14.02 -23.66 -14.50
CA GLU A 451 -12.92 -24.34 -15.21
C GLU A 451 -12.97 -24.08 -16.72
N GLU A 452 -14.14 -24.11 -17.30
CA GLU A 452 -14.34 -23.86 -18.72
C GLU A 452 -14.14 -22.37 -19.05
N CYS A 453 -14.63 -21.46 -18.21
CA CYS A 453 -14.33 -20.03 -18.32
C CYS A 453 -12.82 -19.74 -18.26
N MET A 454 -12.09 -20.42 -17.39
CA MET A 454 -10.63 -20.28 -17.29
C MET A 454 -9.93 -20.73 -18.58
N LYS A 455 -10.32 -21.87 -19.17
CA LYS A 455 -9.77 -22.33 -20.45
C LYS A 455 -10.00 -21.30 -21.56
N LEU A 456 -11.21 -20.74 -21.65
CA LEU A 456 -11.54 -19.73 -22.65
C LEU A 456 -10.71 -18.46 -22.49
N ILE A 457 -10.38 -18.07 -21.23
CA ILE A 457 -9.50 -16.94 -20.94
C ILE A 457 -8.06 -17.24 -21.35
N ASP A 458 -7.53 -18.40 -20.99
CA ASP A 458 -6.13 -18.79 -21.25
C ASP A 458 -5.86 -19.00 -22.75
N GLU A 459 -6.81 -19.51 -23.51
CA GLU A 459 -6.72 -19.72 -24.95
C GLU A 459 -6.87 -18.41 -25.75
N LYS A 460 -7.02 -17.26 -25.07
CA LYS A 460 -7.26 -15.94 -25.70
C LYS A 460 -8.39 -15.95 -26.72
N ILE A 461 -9.39 -16.79 -26.52
CA ILE A 461 -10.61 -16.82 -27.32
C ILE A 461 -11.50 -15.61 -26.95
N TYR A 462 -10.86 -14.44 -26.87
CA TYR A 462 -11.55 -13.14 -26.74
C TYR A 462 -12.16 -12.67 -28.06
N ALA A 463 -11.88 -13.37 -29.14
CA ALA A 463 -12.39 -13.07 -30.48
C ALA A 463 -13.59 -13.98 -30.84
N PHE A 464 -14.56 -14.10 -29.95
CA PHE A 464 -15.87 -14.39 -30.45
C PHE A 464 -16.35 -13.13 -31.17
N THR A 465 -16.15 -13.10 -32.47
CA THR A 465 -16.92 -12.21 -33.34
C THR A 465 -18.39 -12.57 -33.15
N ILE A 466 -19.26 -11.58 -33.27
CA ILE A 466 -20.72 -11.74 -33.23
C ILE A 466 -21.18 -12.89 -34.12
N GLU A 467 -20.46 -13.20 -35.20
CA GLU A 467 -20.65 -14.32 -36.12
C GLU A 467 -20.59 -15.73 -35.47
N HIS A 468 -19.98 -15.86 -34.27
CA HIS A 468 -19.91 -17.13 -33.54
C HIS A 468 -20.94 -17.25 -32.40
N ILE A 469 -21.75 -16.21 -32.16
CA ILE A 469 -22.74 -16.15 -31.08
C ILE A 469 -24.15 -16.29 -31.64
N ILE A 470 -24.37 -16.04 -32.95
CA ILE A 470 -25.59 -16.31 -33.72
C ILE A 470 -25.41 -17.63 -34.44
#